data_3024b28597024b18953c824782c7ceaa
#
_entry.id   3024b28597024b18953c824782c7ceaa
#
_cell.length_a   1.000
_cell.length_b   1.000
_cell.length_c   1.000
_cell.angle_alpha   90.00
_cell.angle_beta   90.00
_cell.angle_gamma   90.00
#
_symmetry.space_group_name_H-M   'P 1'
#
loop_
_entity.id
_entity.type
_entity.pdbx_description
1 polymer ?
#
loop_
_entity_poly.entity_id
_entity_poly.type
_entity_poly.pdbx_seq_one_letter_code
_entity_poly.pdbx_strand_id
1 'polypeptide(L)'
;SVAVIEELRLPSGVPIEFRVTSLDVNHAFAIYSPGGVIVAQTQAMPGYVNRLQTRLTEPGEYRVLCLEYCGNSHHFMRSAFVVEQQVTGELRNAAQ
;
A
#
# COMPACT_ATOMS: atom_id res chain seq x y z
N SER A 1 0.02 16.47 -6.84
CA SER A 1 -1.32 16.28 -6.33
C SER A 1 -1.32 15.17 -5.32
N VAL A 2 -2.19 15.29 -4.38
CA VAL A 2 -2.25 14.36 -3.28
C VAL A 2 -3.35 13.37 -3.56
N ALA A 3 -3.01 12.12 -3.53
CA ALA A 3 -4.04 11.10 -3.62
C ALA A 3 -4.59 10.90 -2.23
N VAL A 4 -5.87 11.09 -2.12
CA VAL A 4 -6.53 10.81 -0.87
C VAL A 4 -7.13 9.43 -0.97
N ILE A 5 -6.63 8.54 -0.18
CA ILE A 5 -7.18 7.22 -0.15
C ILE A 5 -8.06 7.17 1.08
N GLU A 6 -9.32 6.92 0.85
CA GLU A 6 -10.19 6.70 1.97
C GLU A 6 -9.76 5.44 2.65
N GLU A 7 -10.19 5.27 3.85
CA GLU A 7 -9.72 4.17 4.66
C GLU A 7 -9.93 2.84 3.95
N LEU A 8 -8.83 2.17 3.68
CA LEU A 8 -8.85 0.88 3.02
C LEU A 8 -8.50 -0.17 4.06
N ARG A 9 -9.28 -1.24 4.08
CA ARG A 9 -9.05 -2.32 5.03
C ARG A 9 -8.80 -3.61 4.26
N LEU A 10 -7.71 -4.26 4.58
CA LEU A 10 -7.30 -5.48 3.90
C LEU A 10 -7.15 -6.60 4.92
N PRO A 11 -7.42 -7.84 4.52
CA PRO A 11 -7.23 -8.96 5.44
C PRO A 11 -5.77 -9.34 5.56
N SER A 12 -5.36 -9.75 6.74
CA SER A 12 -3.99 -10.19 6.96
C SER A 12 -3.80 -11.57 6.39
N GLY A 13 -2.58 -11.84 5.96
CA GLY A 13 -2.18 -13.19 5.59
C GLY A 13 -2.65 -13.69 4.25
N VAL A 14 -3.31 -12.86 3.45
CA VAL A 14 -3.76 -13.27 2.12
C VAL A 14 -2.90 -12.62 1.06
N PRO A 15 -2.80 -13.21 -0.12
CA PRO A 15 -2.06 -12.58 -1.21
C PRO A 15 -2.79 -11.33 -1.69
N ILE A 16 -2.06 -10.26 -1.86
CA ILE A 16 -2.59 -8.99 -2.31
C ILE A 16 -1.72 -8.49 -3.45
N GLU A 17 -2.35 -7.97 -4.48
CA GLU A 17 -1.62 -7.36 -5.57
C GLU A 17 -1.93 -5.88 -5.57
N PHE A 18 -0.89 -5.07 -5.45
CA PHE A 18 -1.01 -3.63 -5.61
C PHE A 18 -0.63 -3.30 -7.04
N ARG A 19 -1.45 -2.50 -7.69
CA ARG A 19 -1.15 -2.00 -9.02
C ARG A 19 -0.75 -0.56 -8.88
N VAL A 20 0.47 -0.26 -9.26
CA VAL A 20 1.09 1.01 -8.95
C VAL A 20 1.51 1.70 -10.23
N THR A 21 1.07 2.93 -10.40
CA THR A 21 1.44 3.72 -11.56
C THR A 21 1.59 5.18 -11.13
N SER A 22 2.07 5.98 -12.02
CA SER A 22 2.24 7.40 -11.79
C SER A 22 1.60 8.19 -12.91
N LEU A 23 1.10 9.38 -12.59
CA LEU A 23 0.51 10.26 -13.61
C LEU A 23 1.52 11.29 -14.09
N ASP A 24 2.65 11.43 -13.45
CA ASP A 24 3.59 12.50 -13.81
C ASP A 24 5.00 11.96 -14.04
N VAL A 25 5.75 11.68 -12.98
CA VAL A 25 7.14 11.25 -13.11
C VAL A 25 7.32 9.96 -12.31
N ASN A 26 8.51 9.40 -12.38
CA ASN A 26 8.80 8.18 -11.63
C ASN A 26 8.85 8.47 -10.14
N HIS A 27 8.32 7.56 -9.37
CA HIS A 27 8.35 7.63 -7.91
C HIS A 27 8.76 6.29 -7.34
N ALA A 28 9.44 6.33 -6.23
CA ALA A 28 9.73 5.12 -5.49
C ALA A 28 8.60 4.92 -4.47
N PHE A 29 7.96 3.79 -4.58
CA PHE A 29 6.77 3.47 -3.79
C PHE A 29 7.14 2.41 -2.76
N ALA A 30 6.90 2.68 -1.49
CA ALA A 30 7.23 1.72 -0.44
C ALA A 30 6.09 1.60 0.55
N ILE A 31 5.89 0.39 1.02
CA ILE A 31 4.90 0.09 2.05
C ILE A 31 5.64 -0.27 3.31
N TYR A 32 5.30 0.44 4.39
CA TYR A 32 5.90 0.21 5.69
C TYR A 32 4.90 -0.47 6.60
N SER A 33 5.40 -1.44 7.33
CA SER A 33 4.58 -2.14 8.32
C SER A 33 4.28 -1.24 9.52
N PRO A 34 3.37 -1.66 10.37
CA PRO A 34 3.13 -0.89 11.61
C PRO A 34 4.38 -0.68 12.44
N GLY A 35 5.33 -1.60 12.36
CA GLY A 35 6.58 -1.46 13.08
C GLY A 35 7.62 -0.60 12.37
N GLY A 36 7.28 -0.05 11.20
CA GLY A 36 8.20 0.87 10.53
C GLY A 36 9.20 0.20 9.60
N VAL A 37 8.96 -1.03 9.23
CA VAL A 37 9.85 -1.77 8.36
C VAL A 37 9.28 -1.80 6.95
N ILE A 38 10.12 -1.61 5.95
CA ILE A 38 9.66 -1.72 4.56
C ILE A 38 9.35 -3.18 4.27
N VAL A 39 8.12 -3.44 3.89
CA VAL A 39 7.69 -4.80 3.60
C VAL A 39 7.51 -5.05 2.11
N ALA A 40 7.41 -3.99 1.31
CA ALA A 40 7.28 -4.11 -0.13
C ALA A 40 7.63 -2.78 -0.77
N GLN A 41 8.19 -2.83 -1.97
CA GLN A 41 8.51 -1.60 -2.67
C GLN A 41 8.57 -1.86 -4.16
N THR A 42 8.31 -0.82 -4.93
CA THR A 42 8.39 -0.88 -6.38
C THR A 42 8.49 0.54 -6.90
N GLN A 43 8.55 0.67 -8.22
CA GLN A 43 8.54 1.97 -8.86
C GLN A 43 7.14 2.27 -9.39
N ALA A 44 6.71 3.51 -9.23
CA ALA A 44 5.52 4.01 -9.89
C ALA A 44 5.99 4.80 -11.09
N MET A 45 5.66 4.36 -12.30
CA MET A 45 6.17 4.96 -13.52
C MET A 45 5.04 5.36 -14.44
N PRO A 46 5.17 6.51 -15.10
CA PRO A 46 4.13 6.93 -16.06
C PRO A 46 4.03 5.92 -17.19
N GLY A 47 2.82 5.60 -17.55
CA GLY A 47 2.59 4.70 -18.67
C GLY A 47 2.74 3.24 -18.36
N TYR A 48 3.10 2.90 -17.14
CA TYR A 48 3.23 1.51 -16.73
C TYR A 48 2.42 1.25 -15.49
N VAL A 49 1.91 0.03 -15.38
CA VAL A 49 1.28 -0.42 -14.14
C VAL A 49 2.17 -1.53 -13.62
N ASN A 50 2.89 -1.24 -12.55
CA ASN A 50 3.70 -2.25 -11.91
C ASN A 50 2.84 -3.02 -10.93
N ARG A 51 3.00 -4.32 -10.92
CA ARG A 51 2.23 -5.19 -10.05
C ARG A 51 3.12 -5.63 -8.91
N LEU A 52 2.70 -5.30 -7.71
CA LEU A 52 3.45 -5.63 -6.52
C LEU A 52 2.64 -6.63 -5.72
N GLN A 53 3.11 -7.85 -5.70
CA GLN A 53 2.42 -8.91 -4.99
C GLN A 53 3.03 -9.09 -3.63
N THR A 54 2.21 -9.14 -2.62
CA THR A 54 2.70 -9.23 -1.27
C THR A 54 1.69 -9.93 -0.37
N ARG A 55 2.12 -10.25 0.82
CA ARG A 55 1.26 -10.84 1.83
C ARG A 55 1.59 -10.10 3.12
N LEU A 56 0.62 -9.41 3.67
CA LEU A 56 0.82 -8.58 4.83
C LEU A 56 0.27 -9.33 6.03
N THR A 57 1.14 -9.74 6.93
CA THR A 57 0.74 -10.63 8.01
C THR A 57 0.46 -9.90 9.31
N GLU A 58 1.16 -8.82 9.56
CA GLU A 58 0.99 -8.12 10.83
C GLU A 58 -0.24 -7.21 10.75
N PRO A 59 -1.20 -7.36 11.65
CA PRO A 59 -2.33 -6.45 11.67
C PRO A 59 -1.90 -5.06 12.12
N GLY A 60 -2.60 -4.05 11.65
CA GLY A 60 -2.34 -2.69 12.07
C GLY A 60 -2.31 -1.73 10.91
N GLU A 61 -1.82 -0.53 11.17
CA GLU A 61 -1.80 0.52 10.18
C GLU A 61 -0.49 0.47 9.39
N TYR A 62 -0.63 0.35 8.09
CA TYR A 62 0.51 0.37 7.18
C TYR A 62 0.55 1.74 6.52
N ARG A 63 1.73 2.17 6.14
CA ARG A 63 1.92 3.47 5.50
C ARG A 63 2.57 3.29 4.17
N VAL A 64 2.15 4.12 3.22
CA VAL A 64 2.70 4.12 1.88
C VAL A 64 3.40 5.44 1.70
N LEU A 65 4.66 5.37 1.30
CA LEU A 65 5.46 6.57 1.14
C LEU A 65 6.18 6.55 -0.20
N CYS A 66 6.36 7.74 -0.75
CA CYS A 66 7.24 7.93 -1.89
C CYS A 66 8.60 8.29 -1.34
N LEU A 67 9.63 7.56 -1.74
CA LEU A 67 10.94 7.68 -1.14
C LEU A 67 11.92 8.55 -1.91
N GLU A 68 11.54 9.00 -3.10
CA GLU A 68 12.47 9.75 -3.93
C GLU A 68 11.99 11.16 -4.15
N TYR A 69 12.95 12.02 -4.43
CA TYR A 69 12.62 13.35 -4.89
C TYR A 69 12.06 13.23 -6.29
N CYS A 70 10.86 13.66 -6.46
CA CYS A 70 10.15 13.43 -7.71
C CYS A 70 9.85 14.74 -8.42
N GLY A 71 10.88 15.52 -8.67
CA GLY A 71 10.71 16.74 -9.44
C GLY A 71 10.49 17.94 -8.55
N ASN A 72 9.97 19.01 -9.15
CA ASN A 72 9.95 20.30 -8.49
C ASN A 72 8.86 20.47 -7.48
N SER A 73 7.92 19.61 -7.47
CA SER A 73 6.78 19.85 -6.60
C SER A 73 6.78 18.90 -5.45
N HIS A 74 7.70 18.72 -4.75
CA HIS A 74 7.78 18.01 -3.48
C HIS A 74 6.46 17.44 -2.98
N HIS A 75 5.81 16.69 -3.83
CA HIS A 75 4.57 16.09 -3.39
C HIS A 75 4.88 14.78 -2.72
N PHE A 76 4.68 14.75 -1.43
CA PHE A 76 4.74 13.50 -0.74
C PHE A 76 3.39 12.86 -0.87
N MET A 77 3.37 11.71 -1.49
CA MET A 77 2.20 10.90 -1.38
C MET A 77 2.30 10.17 -0.08
N ARG A 78 1.45 10.52 0.83
CA ARG A 78 1.32 9.79 2.07
C ARG A 78 -0.05 9.18 2.09
N SER A 79 -0.11 7.90 2.27
CA SER A 79 -1.38 7.26 2.51
C SER A 79 -1.18 6.12 3.49
N ALA A 80 -2.28 5.67 4.02
CA ALA A 80 -2.25 4.61 5.00
C ALA A 80 -3.43 3.69 4.78
N PHE A 81 -3.27 2.45 5.18
CA PHE A 81 -4.38 1.51 5.15
C PHE A 81 -4.24 0.57 6.34
N VAL A 82 -5.31 -0.11 6.65
CA VAL A 82 -5.34 -0.96 7.84
C VAL A 82 -5.40 -2.42 7.40
N VAL A 83 -4.55 -3.23 7.99
CA VAL A 83 -4.62 -4.68 7.81
C VAL A 83 -5.28 -5.25 9.05
N GLU A 84 -6.34 -6.00 8.83
CA GLU A 84 -7.12 -6.55 9.92
C GLU A 84 -6.84 -8.01 10.04
N GLN A 85 -6.77 -8.47 11.26
CA GLN A 85 -6.58 -9.86 11.50
C GLN A 85 -7.75 -10.61 10.89
N GLN A 86 -7.41 -11.62 10.09
CA GLN A 86 -8.43 -12.40 9.46
C GLN A 86 -9.03 -13.32 10.50
N VAL A 87 -10.34 -13.27 10.65
CA VAL A 87 -11.01 -14.18 11.57
C VAL A 87 -11.25 -15.49 10.87
N THR A 88 -11.62 -16.50 11.63
CA THR A 88 -11.83 -17.80 11.05
C THR A 88 -12.96 -17.76 10.06
N GLY A 89 -13.05 -18.75 9.25
CA GLY A 89 -13.98 -18.75 8.18
C GLY A 89 -15.38 -18.51 8.61
N GLU A 90 -15.78 -19.06 9.70
CA GLU A 90 -17.12 -18.86 10.12
C GLU A 90 -17.36 -17.42 10.45
N LEU A 91 -16.39 -16.74 10.96
CA LEU A 91 -16.63 -15.37 11.26
C LEU A 91 -16.68 -14.56 10.04
N ARG A 92 -15.84 -14.83 9.13
CA ARG A 92 -15.86 -14.10 7.95
C ARG A 92 -17.10 -14.28 7.23
N ASN A 93 -17.59 -15.42 7.27
CA ASN A 93 -18.78 -15.64 6.67
C ASN A 93 -19.82 -15.18 7.42
N ALA A 94 -19.69 -15.22 8.62
CA ALA A 94 -20.67 -14.68 9.37
C ALA A 94 -20.54 -13.31 9.21
N ALA A 95 -19.47 -12.99 9.24
CA ALA A 95 -19.38 -11.70 9.00
C ALA A 95 -19.41 -11.69 7.65
N GLN A 96 -19.42 -12.80 7.67
CA GLN A 96 -19.54 -13.02 6.89
C GLN A 96 -20.34 -13.04 6.75
#